data_d49d45ef6bb387fc595b227c3e1f8c17
#
_entry.id   d49d45ef6bb387fc595b227c3e1f8c17
#
_cell.length_a   1.000
_cell.length_b   1.000
_cell.length_c   1.000
_cell.angle_alpha   90.00
_cell.angle_beta   90.00
_cell.angle_gamma   90.00
#
_symmetry.space_group_name_H-M   'P 1'
#
loop_
_entity.id
_entity.type
_entity.pdbx_description
1 polymer ?
#
loop_
_entity_poly.entity_id
_entity_poly.type
_entity_poly.pdbx_seq_one_letter_code
_entity_poly.pdbx_strand_id
1 'polypeptide(L)'
;MDAENIKIFEQVKAASTTLAAIDDDTKNKVLLAVADAIADNAHALLDANANDLERMDKANPLYDRLMLTPERLEGIAADMRHVAKLPSPLGHTLSQRTLPNGLRLRKVSVPFGVIGIIYEARPNVSFDVFSLCFKSGNACVLKGGKDADSSNRAIIDVIHKVLRLQGLSTDVVRLLPATHEATADMLNAVGYVDLCIPRGGKKLISFVRDTARVPVIETGAGVVHAYFDKDGDLDMGRRIITNAKTRRVSVCNALDTLVIHSSRLADLPALVADMAGKHVEIFADRRAAAALKDYPYIKELKADEEDSVFSTEFMDYKMGVKTVDSLDEALAHIARFGSGHSECIITADADAAHHFQQVADAACVYWNAPTSFTDGAQFGLGAEIGISTQKLGPRGPMGLEEITTYKWLIEGEGQVRN
;
A
#
# COMPACT_ATOMS: atom_id res chain seq x y z
N MET A 1 13.70 19.77 -17.09
CA MET A 1 14.37 18.83 -16.17
C MET A 1 15.80 19.29 -15.96
N ASP A 2 16.26 19.22 -14.72
CA ASP A 2 17.64 19.52 -14.35
C ASP A 2 18.62 18.52 -15.00
N ALA A 3 19.81 18.98 -15.44
CA ALA A 3 20.78 18.15 -16.16
C ALA A 3 21.37 17.02 -15.30
N GLU A 4 21.51 17.23 -13.98
CA GLU A 4 21.99 16.21 -13.04
C GLU A 4 20.93 15.12 -12.85
N ASN A 5 19.64 15.50 -12.72
CA ASN A 5 18.55 14.56 -12.63
C ASN A 5 18.37 13.72 -13.90
N ILE A 6 18.52 14.34 -15.10
CA ILE A 6 18.51 13.61 -16.38
C ILE A 6 19.60 12.53 -16.39
N LYS A 7 20.83 12.88 -16.01
CA LYS A 7 21.94 11.92 -15.95
C LYS A 7 21.65 10.76 -15.00
N ILE A 8 21.01 11.04 -13.85
CA ILE A 8 20.56 9.98 -12.92
C ILE A 8 19.56 9.05 -13.62
N PHE A 9 18.55 9.59 -14.30
CA PHE A 9 17.54 8.80 -15.00
C PHE A 9 18.15 7.93 -16.11
N GLU A 10 19.10 8.47 -16.89
CA GLU A 10 19.83 7.72 -17.92
C GLU A 10 20.61 6.54 -17.32
N GLN A 11 21.33 6.77 -16.23
CA GLN A 11 22.11 5.74 -15.53
C GLN A 11 21.20 4.63 -14.98
N VAL A 12 20.10 5.00 -14.32
CA VAL A 12 19.14 4.01 -13.79
C VAL A 12 18.48 3.23 -14.91
N LYS A 13 18.09 3.89 -16.02
CA LYS A 13 17.51 3.20 -17.18
C LYS A 13 18.47 2.19 -17.79
N ALA A 14 19.74 2.53 -17.94
CA ALA A 14 20.76 1.60 -18.39
C ALA A 14 20.94 0.42 -17.42
N ALA A 15 21.00 0.70 -16.11
CA ALA A 15 21.15 -0.33 -15.07
C ALA A 15 19.95 -1.28 -15.00
N SER A 16 18.73 -0.83 -15.29
CA SER A 16 17.53 -1.68 -15.26
C SER A 16 17.62 -2.85 -16.24
N THR A 17 18.25 -2.65 -17.39
CA THR A 17 18.44 -3.69 -18.41
C THR A 17 19.37 -4.81 -17.91
N THR A 18 20.45 -4.44 -17.21
CA THR A 18 21.39 -5.42 -16.63
C THR A 18 20.80 -6.13 -15.43
N LEU A 19 20.06 -5.43 -14.59
CA LEU A 19 19.38 -6.01 -13.41
C LEU A 19 18.36 -7.08 -13.80
N ALA A 20 17.62 -6.88 -14.88
CA ALA A 20 16.65 -7.85 -15.36
C ALA A 20 17.29 -9.19 -15.78
N ALA A 21 18.59 -9.21 -16.10
CA ALA A 21 19.33 -10.40 -16.48
C ALA A 21 19.99 -11.14 -15.29
N ILE A 22 20.01 -10.54 -14.10
CA ILE A 22 20.60 -11.15 -12.89
C ILE A 22 19.67 -12.28 -12.41
N ASP A 23 20.28 -13.47 -12.13
CA ASP A 23 19.55 -14.61 -11.59
C ASP A 23 19.01 -14.38 -10.18
N ASP A 24 18.04 -15.19 -9.78
CA ASP A 24 17.36 -15.04 -8.50
C ASP A 24 18.29 -15.32 -7.30
N ASP A 25 19.19 -16.28 -7.41
CA ASP A 25 20.13 -16.63 -6.34
C ASP A 25 21.08 -15.46 -6.05
N THR A 26 21.55 -14.76 -7.07
CA THR A 26 22.38 -13.57 -6.93
C THR A 26 21.59 -12.44 -6.27
N LYS A 27 20.34 -12.21 -6.68
CA LYS A 27 19.46 -11.22 -6.04
C LYS A 27 19.24 -11.54 -4.56
N ASN A 28 18.96 -12.80 -4.24
CA ASN A 28 18.78 -13.24 -2.85
C ASN A 28 20.02 -13.01 -1.99
N LYS A 29 21.21 -13.34 -2.50
CA LYS A 29 22.48 -13.07 -1.80
C LYS A 29 22.67 -11.58 -1.50
N VAL A 30 22.36 -10.72 -2.44
CA VAL A 30 22.45 -9.27 -2.26
C VAL A 30 21.47 -8.79 -1.19
N LEU A 31 20.22 -9.23 -1.23
CA LEU A 31 19.20 -8.83 -0.24
C LEU A 31 19.60 -9.30 1.17
N LEU A 32 20.09 -10.53 1.31
CA LEU A 32 20.59 -11.03 2.59
C LEU A 32 21.78 -10.22 3.09
N ALA A 33 22.72 -9.86 2.21
CA ALA A 33 23.88 -9.05 2.57
C ALA A 33 23.47 -7.61 2.97
N VAL A 34 22.43 -7.02 2.33
CA VAL A 34 21.89 -5.72 2.75
C VAL A 34 21.21 -5.84 4.11
N ALA A 35 20.43 -6.90 4.35
CA ALA A 35 19.80 -7.14 5.64
C ALA A 35 20.82 -7.26 6.78
N ASP A 36 21.96 -7.92 6.54
CA ASP A 36 23.05 -8.00 7.51
C ASP A 36 23.74 -6.63 7.69
N ALA A 37 23.95 -5.89 6.59
CA ALA A 37 24.53 -4.56 6.63
C ALA A 37 23.67 -3.52 7.39
N ILE A 38 22.34 -3.70 7.48
CA ILE A 38 21.48 -2.87 8.33
C ILE A 38 21.91 -2.97 9.80
N ALA A 39 22.12 -4.18 10.31
CA ALA A 39 22.58 -4.40 11.67
C ALA A 39 23.99 -3.83 11.90
N ASP A 40 24.92 -4.08 10.98
CA ASP A 40 26.31 -3.61 11.06
C ASP A 40 26.44 -2.08 11.03
N ASN A 41 25.47 -1.37 10.40
CA ASN A 41 25.47 0.09 10.28
C ASN A 41 24.35 0.75 11.12
N ALA A 42 23.75 0.03 12.09
CA ALA A 42 22.62 0.51 12.88
C ALA A 42 22.91 1.86 13.56
N HIS A 43 24.10 2.03 14.15
CA HIS A 43 24.49 3.29 14.81
C HIS A 43 24.47 4.46 13.82
N ALA A 44 25.08 4.33 12.66
CA ALA A 44 25.12 5.39 11.65
C ALA A 44 23.71 5.73 11.09
N LEU A 45 22.85 4.71 10.94
CA LEU A 45 21.45 4.89 10.52
C LEU A 45 20.64 5.65 11.59
N LEU A 46 20.83 5.31 12.88
CA LEU A 46 20.14 5.97 13.98
C LEU A 46 20.66 7.39 14.19
N ASP A 47 21.95 7.65 14.03
CA ASP A 47 22.52 9.01 14.10
C ASP A 47 21.97 9.90 12.98
N ALA A 48 21.91 9.38 11.75
CA ALA A 48 21.30 10.10 10.63
C ALA A 48 19.79 10.38 10.88
N ASN A 49 19.09 9.44 11.48
CA ASN A 49 17.69 9.61 11.84
C ASN A 49 17.49 10.61 12.98
N ALA A 50 18.38 10.63 13.97
CA ALA A 50 18.34 11.63 15.03
C ALA A 50 18.47 13.06 14.46
N ASN A 51 19.34 13.30 13.48
CA ASN A 51 19.47 14.58 12.79
C ASN A 51 18.15 15.00 12.08
N ASP A 52 17.39 14.06 11.55
CA ASP A 52 16.08 14.34 10.94
C ASP A 52 15.02 14.64 12.03
N LEU A 53 15.01 13.87 13.12
CA LEU A 53 14.07 14.03 14.23
C LEU A 53 14.26 15.35 14.99
N GLU A 54 15.50 15.85 15.10
CA GLU A 54 15.79 17.15 15.72
C GLU A 54 15.13 18.32 14.99
N ARG A 55 14.89 18.17 13.69
CA ARG A 55 14.25 19.20 12.85
C ARG A 55 12.73 19.13 12.84
N MET A 56 12.13 18.08 13.41
CA MET A 56 10.68 17.89 13.43
C MET A 56 10.11 18.10 14.84
N ASP A 57 9.01 18.85 14.94
CA ASP A 57 8.27 18.97 16.17
C ASP A 57 7.74 17.60 16.64
N LYS A 58 7.98 17.26 17.89
CA LYS A 58 7.50 16.00 18.50
C LYS A 58 5.97 15.87 18.53
N ALA A 59 5.26 17.00 18.50
CA ALA A 59 3.80 17.03 18.40
C ALA A 59 3.30 16.76 16.96
N ASN A 60 4.19 16.74 15.96
CA ASN A 60 3.81 16.46 14.58
C ASN A 60 3.36 15.01 14.44
N PRO A 61 2.17 14.72 13.88
CA PRO A 61 1.69 13.35 13.65
C PRO A 61 2.63 12.47 12.80
N LEU A 62 3.53 13.07 12.02
CA LEU A 62 4.52 12.36 11.21
C LEU A 62 5.77 11.96 12.01
N TYR A 63 5.96 12.46 13.24
CA TYR A 63 7.16 12.19 14.03
C TYR A 63 7.38 10.68 14.27
N ASP A 64 6.33 9.96 14.67
CA ASP A 64 6.40 8.51 14.86
C ASP A 64 6.73 7.75 13.56
N ARG A 65 6.24 8.25 12.42
CA ARG A 65 6.52 7.64 11.11
C ARG A 65 7.97 7.85 10.67
N LEU A 66 8.57 8.99 11.06
CA LEU A 66 9.96 9.34 10.75
C LEU A 66 10.95 8.56 11.61
N MET A 67 10.57 8.20 12.83
CA MET A 67 11.45 7.60 13.82
C MET A 67 11.92 6.20 13.43
N LEU A 68 13.24 5.97 13.45
CA LEU A 68 13.86 4.66 13.45
C LEU A 68 14.29 4.30 14.88
N THR A 69 14.17 3.03 15.24
CA THR A 69 14.67 2.45 16.48
C THR A 69 15.44 1.18 16.15
N PRO A 70 16.28 0.65 17.07
CA PRO A 70 16.95 -0.64 16.86
C PRO A 70 15.94 -1.74 16.47
N GLU A 71 14.79 -1.82 17.14
CA GLU A 71 13.76 -2.81 16.88
C GLU A 71 13.13 -2.64 15.50
N ARG A 72 12.93 -1.38 15.06
CA ARG A 72 12.42 -1.09 13.69
C ARG A 72 13.44 -1.48 12.64
N LEU A 73 14.75 -1.23 12.86
CA LEU A 73 15.81 -1.66 11.94
C LEU A 73 15.92 -3.19 11.86
N GLU A 74 15.77 -3.89 13.00
CA GLU A 74 15.72 -5.35 13.01
C GLU A 74 14.51 -5.89 12.25
N GLY A 75 13.32 -5.27 12.42
CA GLY A 75 12.11 -5.57 11.65
C GLY A 75 12.33 -5.42 10.15
N ILE A 76 12.90 -4.29 9.71
CA ILE A 76 13.22 -4.03 8.29
C ILE A 76 14.19 -5.11 7.74
N ALA A 77 15.22 -5.47 8.50
CA ALA A 77 16.15 -6.53 8.10
C ALA A 77 15.46 -7.90 8.02
N ALA A 78 14.53 -8.19 8.93
CA ALA A 78 13.74 -9.43 8.90
C ALA A 78 12.80 -9.48 7.68
N ASP A 79 12.11 -8.38 7.35
CA ASP A 79 11.26 -8.25 6.18
C ASP A 79 12.07 -8.44 4.88
N MET A 80 13.26 -7.84 4.78
CA MET A 80 14.16 -8.02 3.63
C MET A 80 14.63 -9.47 3.48
N ARG A 81 14.97 -10.15 4.60
CA ARG A 81 15.30 -11.60 4.59
C ARG A 81 14.08 -12.44 4.17
N HIS A 82 12.87 -12.00 4.52
CA HIS A 82 11.65 -12.67 4.07
C HIS A 82 11.46 -12.51 2.55
N VAL A 83 11.58 -11.29 2.02
CA VAL A 83 11.52 -11.04 0.57
C VAL A 83 12.55 -11.86 -0.21
N ALA A 84 13.79 -12.00 0.31
CA ALA A 84 14.81 -12.84 -0.31
C ALA A 84 14.39 -14.32 -0.44
N LYS A 85 13.51 -14.83 0.43
CA LYS A 85 13.03 -16.22 0.42
C LYS A 85 11.81 -16.42 -0.49
N LEU A 86 11.14 -15.36 -0.89
CA LEU A 86 9.99 -15.46 -1.78
C LEU A 86 10.43 -15.97 -3.17
N PRO A 87 9.57 -16.71 -3.89
CA PRO A 87 9.85 -17.09 -5.27
C PRO A 87 10.03 -15.85 -6.14
N SER A 88 10.89 -15.97 -7.16
CA SER A 88 11.04 -14.89 -8.15
C SER A 88 9.72 -14.67 -8.88
N PRO A 89 9.24 -13.43 -9.05
CA PRO A 89 8.02 -13.17 -9.82
C PRO A 89 8.27 -13.18 -11.34
N LEU A 90 9.50 -13.43 -11.79
CA LEU A 90 9.91 -13.28 -13.18
C LEU A 90 9.94 -14.63 -13.93
N GLY A 91 9.65 -14.58 -15.23
CA GLY A 91 9.73 -15.73 -16.11
C GLY A 91 8.54 -16.71 -16.00
N HIS A 92 7.55 -16.40 -15.15
CA HIS A 92 6.37 -17.22 -15.01
C HIS A 92 5.55 -17.21 -16.29
N THR A 93 5.13 -18.38 -16.76
CA THR A 93 4.24 -18.50 -17.91
C THR A 93 2.80 -18.22 -17.47
N LEU A 94 2.29 -17.03 -17.81
CA LEU A 94 0.92 -16.60 -17.50
C LEU A 94 -0.11 -17.25 -18.44
N SER A 95 0.27 -17.50 -19.69
CA SER A 95 -0.53 -18.26 -20.65
C SER A 95 0.35 -18.75 -21.79
N GLN A 96 -0.05 -19.88 -22.42
CA GLN A 96 0.60 -20.38 -23.62
C GLN A 96 -0.43 -20.99 -24.56
N ARG A 97 -0.16 -20.93 -25.87
CA ARG A 97 -0.99 -21.56 -26.91
C ARG A 97 -0.18 -21.77 -28.19
N THR A 98 -0.55 -22.78 -28.97
CA THR A 98 -0.07 -22.99 -30.34
C THR A 98 -1.17 -22.53 -31.28
N LEU A 99 -0.84 -21.70 -32.26
CA LEU A 99 -1.78 -21.25 -33.29
C LEU A 99 -1.94 -22.31 -34.39
N PRO A 100 -3.04 -22.27 -35.18
CA PRO A 100 -3.24 -23.21 -36.30
C PRO A 100 -2.12 -23.23 -37.33
N ASN A 101 -1.38 -22.11 -37.48
CA ASN A 101 -0.22 -22.01 -38.36
C ASN A 101 1.10 -22.52 -37.74
N GLY A 102 1.05 -23.11 -36.53
CA GLY A 102 2.21 -23.67 -35.84
C GLY A 102 3.01 -22.69 -34.95
N LEU A 103 2.68 -21.37 -34.94
CA LEU A 103 3.35 -20.44 -34.04
C LEU A 103 3.02 -20.77 -32.57
N ARG A 104 4.06 -20.90 -31.76
CA ARG A 104 3.95 -21.09 -30.30
C ARG A 104 4.05 -19.76 -29.60
N LEU A 105 2.99 -19.36 -28.90
CA LEU A 105 2.89 -18.13 -28.14
C LEU A 105 2.96 -18.41 -26.65
N ARG A 106 3.84 -17.72 -25.94
CA ARG A 106 3.95 -17.80 -24.48
C ARG A 106 3.99 -16.38 -23.90
N LYS A 107 3.07 -16.08 -23.00
CA LYS A 107 3.02 -14.82 -22.24
C LYS A 107 3.79 -15.03 -20.94
N VAL A 108 4.82 -14.24 -20.68
CA VAL A 108 5.69 -14.40 -19.50
C VAL A 108 5.81 -13.11 -18.70
N SER A 109 5.90 -13.22 -17.38
CA SER A 109 6.13 -12.09 -16.48
C SER A 109 7.54 -11.52 -16.64
N VAL A 110 7.65 -10.19 -16.63
CA VAL A 110 8.90 -9.44 -16.74
C VAL A 110 8.83 -8.19 -15.85
N PRO A 111 9.97 -7.58 -15.45
CA PRO A 111 9.95 -6.31 -14.72
C PRO A 111 9.32 -5.19 -15.55
N PHE A 112 8.78 -4.16 -14.88
CA PHE A 112 8.43 -2.90 -15.57
C PHE A 112 9.67 -2.22 -16.16
N GLY A 113 10.79 -2.22 -15.43
CA GLY A 113 12.03 -1.56 -15.79
C GLY A 113 12.50 -0.60 -14.70
N VAL A 114 12.12 0.67 -14.76
CA VAL A 114 12.44 1.68 -13.76
C VAL A 114 11.18 2.13 -13.02
N ILE A 115 11.17 1.96 -11.70
CA ILE A 115 10.08 2.40 -10.84
C ILE A 115 10.52 3.64 -10.06
N GLY A 116 9.79 4.76 -10.22
CA GLY A 116 9.94 5.96 -9.42
C GLY A 116 9.06 5.91 -8.17
N ILE A 117 9.63 6.18 -7.00
CA ILE A 117 8.86 6.24 -5.74
C ILE A 117 9.01 7.61 -5.11
N ILE A 118 7.87 8.30 -4.91
CA ILE A 118 7.80 9.58 -4.20
C ILE A 118 7.17 9.35 -2.84
N TYR A 119 7.89 9.66 -1.74
CA TYR A 119 7.42 9.33 -0.39
C TYR A 119 7.74 10.41 0.63
N GLU A 120 6.90 10.48 1.69
CA GLU A 120 7.00 11.43 2.80
C GLU A 120 7.45 10.72 4.07
N ALA A 121 8.26 11.38 4.90
CA ALA A 121 8.56 11.08 6.31
C ALA A 121 8.56 9.58 6.73
N ARG A 122 9.10 8.69 5.87
CA ARG A 122 9.12 7.24 6.10
C ARG A 122 10.45 6.66 5.60
N PRO A 123 11.54 6.77 6.36
CA PRO A 123 12.86 6.30 5.91
C PRO A 123 12.91 4.79 5.62
N ASN A 124 12.12 3.97 6.34
CA ASN A 124 12.01 2.54 6.06
C ASN A 124 11.60 2.22 4.61
N VAL A 125 10.82 3.10 3.97
CA VAL A 125 10.37 2.90 2.57
C VAL A 125 11.56 2.72 1.62
N SER A 126 12.70 3.35 1.89
CA SER A 126 13.90 3.20 1.05
C SER A 126 14.40 1.75 1.00
N PHE A 127 14.41 1.04 2.14
CA PHE A 127 14.78 -0.37 2.19
C PHE A 127 13.70 -1.27 1.61
N ASP A 128 12.43 -1.02 1.96
CA ASP A 128 11.28 -1.83 1.53
C ASP A 128 11.17 -1.81 -0.01
N VAL A 129 11.21 -0.61 -0.59
CA VAL A 129 11.17 -0.42 -2.05
C VAL A 129 12.38 -1.04 -2.73
N PHE A 130 13.60 -0.84 -2.18
CA PHE A 130 14.78 -1.48 -2.75
C PHE A 130 14.62 -2.99 -2.78
N SER A 131 14.18 -3.62 -1.69
CA SER A 131 14.05 -5.07 -1.60
C SER A 131 13.08 -5.63 -2.64
N LEU A 132 11.90 -5.03 -2.76
CA LEU A 132 10.87 -5.47 -3.71
C LEU A 132 11.27 -5.19 -5.17
N CYS A 133 11.76 -3.99 -5.47
CA CYS A 133 12.19 -3.63 -6.82
C CYS A 133 13.38 -4.51 -7.26
N PHE A 134 14.41 -4.66 -6.43
CA PHE A 134 15.59 -5.44 -6.76
C PHE A 134 15.24 -6.92 -6.98
N LYS A 135 14.42 -7.53 -6.09
CA LYS A 135 13.95 -8.92 -6.23
C LYS A 135 13.16 -9.12 -7.52
N SER A 136 12.26 -8.20 -7.86
CA SER A 136 11.44 -8.24 -9.07
C SER A 136 12.17 -7.77 -10.34
N GLY A 137 13.47 -7.47 -10.27
CA GLY A 137 14.28 -7.06 -11.42
C GLY A 137 14.05 -5.63 -11.90
N ASN A 138 13.40 -4.79 -11.09
CA ASN A 138 13.21 -3.38 -11.37
C ASN A 138 14.33 -2.54 -10.75
N ALA A 139 14.91 -1.62 -11.52
CA ALA A 139 15.67 -0.54 -10.92
C ALA A 139 14.73 0.51 -10.34
N CYS A 140 15.16 1.29 -9.34
CA CYS A 140 14.31 2.30 -8.75
C CYS A 140 14.98 3.66 -8.59
N VAL A 141 14.17 4.69 -8.77
CA VAL A 141 14.51 6.08 -8.46
C VAL A 141 13.67 6.51 -7.27
N LEU A 142 14.32 6.88 -6.19
CA LEU A 142 13.70 7.28 -4.94
C LEU A 142 13.69 8.80 -4.81
N LYS A 143 12.57 9.36 -4.39
CA LYS A 143 12.43 10.79 -4.08
C LYS A 143 11.76 10.95 -2.71
N GLY A 144 12.58 11.02 -1.66
CA GLY A 144 12.13 11.25 -0.30
C GLY A 144 11.77 12.70 0.00
N GLY A 145 11.03 12.92 1.08
CA GLY A 145 10.77 14.25 1.64
C GLY A 145 12.01 14.84 2.33
N LYS A 146 12.03 16.17 2.52
CA LYS A 146 13.10 16.88 3.25
C LYS A 146 13.23 16.43 4.70
N ASP A 147 12.13 16.00 5.30
CA ASP A 147 12.08 15.60 6.70
C ASP A 147 12.89 14.34 7.01
N ALA A 148 13.17 13.50 5.99
CA ALA A 148 13.89 12.24 6.12
C ALA A 148 15.19 12.21 5.28
N ASP A 149 15.71 13.35 4.84
CA ASP A 149 16.83 13.40 3.86
C ASP A 149 18.10 12.76 4.41
N SER A 150 18.47 13.02 5.67
CA SER A 150 19.65 12.43 6.29
C SER A 150 19.54 10.91 6.41
N SER A 151 18.39 10.42 6.87
CA SER A 151 18.11 8.99 6.98
C SER A 151 18.12 8.31 5.61
N ASN A 152 17.46 8.89 4.61
CA ASN A 152 17.39 8.32 3.27
C ASN A 152 18.78 8.21 2.62
N ARG A 153 19.66 9.22 2.77
CA ARG A 153 21.03 9.18 2.28
C ARG A 153 21.83 8.07 2.96
N ALA A 154 21.78 7.97 4.29
CA ALA A 154 22.47 6.94 5.03
C ALA A 154 22.02 5.53 4.60
N ILE A 155 20.73 5.32 4.38
CA ILE A 155 20.17 4.06 3.89
C ILE A 155 20.71 3.72 2.49
N ILE A 156 20.70 4.67 1.56
CA ILE A 156 21.22 4.46 0.21
C ILE A 156 22.72 4.19 0.23
N ASP A 157 23.48 4.83 1.11
CA ASP A 157 24.91 4.56 1.25
C ASP A 157 25.19 3.12 1.72
N VAL A 158 24.38 2.59 2.66
CA VAL A 158 24.47 1.17 3.09
C VAL A 158 24.18 0.24 1.91
N ILE A 159 23.10 0.47 1.16
CA ILE A 159 22.76 -0.34 -0.01
C ILE A 159 23.86 -0.27 -1.07
N HIS A 160 24.34 0.91 -1.40
CA HIS A 160 25.41 1.10 -2.39
C HIS A 160 26.72 0.44 -1.98
N LYS A 161 27.05 0.44 -0.69
CA LYS A 161 28.25 -0.27 -0.17
C LYS A 161 28.14 -1.77 -0.45
N VAL A 162 27.00 -2.37 -0.18
CA VAL A 162 26.77 -3.80 -0.44
C VAL A 162 26.79 -4.10 -1.93
N LEU A 163 26.11 -3.31 -2.76
CA LEU A 163 26.10 -3.49 -4.23
C LEU A 163 27.51 -3.48 -4.80
N ARG A 164 28.36 -2.52 -4.38
CA ARG A 164 29.77 -2.46 -4.81
C ARG A 164 30.56 -3.70 -4.37
N LEU A 165 30.36 -4.18 -3.14
CA LEU A 165 31.02 -5.39 -2.63
C LEU A 165 30.59 -6.66 -3.41
N GLN A 166 29.38 -6.67 -3.93
CA GLN A 166 28.86 -7.76 -4.77
C GLN A 166 29.18 -7.56 -6.27
N GLY A 167 29.94 -6.54 -6.65
CA GLY A 167 30.29 -6.25 -8.05
C GLY A 167 29.14 -5.75 -8.92
N LEU A 168 28.09 -5.20 -8.31
CA LEU A 168 26.90 -4.71 -9.00
C LEU A 168 26.90 -3.18 -9.10
N SER A 169 26.20 -2.67 -10.12
CA SER A 169 26.04 -1.21 -10.30
C SER A 169 25.19 -0.63 -9.15
N THR A 170 25.63 0.48 -8.60
CA THR A 170 24.84 1.29 -7.66
C THR A 170 23.68 2.02 -8.33
N ASP A 171 23.67 2.09 -9.66
CA ASP A 171 22.63 2.78 -10.43
C ASP A 171 21.30 1.98 -10.49
N VAL A 172 21.26 0.75 -9.94
CA VAL A 172 20.00 0.02 -9.77
C VAL A 172 19.09 0.67 -8.73
N VAL A 173 19.62 1.53 -7.87
CA VAL A 173 18.84 2.36 -6.94
C VAL A 173 19.51 3.73 -6.79
N ARG A 174 18.77 4.79 -7.07
CA ARG A 174 19.26 6.17 -6.93
C ARG A 174 18.27 7.03 -6.15
N LEU A 175 18.80 7.92 -5.34
CA LEU A 175 18.04 8.91 -4.58
C LEU A 175 18.18 10.27 -5.24
N LEU A 176 17.06 10.89 -5.59
CA LEU A 176 17.03 12.27 -6.08
C LEU A 176 17.15 13.27 -4.91
N PRO A 177 17.57 14.51 -5.21
CA PRO A 177 17.53 15.59 -4.22
C PRO A 177 16.13 15.78 -3.63
N ALA A 178 16.05 16.11 -2.32
CA ALA A 178 14.77 16.31 -1.61
C ALA A 178 14.14 17.68 -1.94
N THR A 179 14.09 18.06 -3.23
CA THR A 179 13.55 19.33 -3.73
C THR A 179 12.23 19.16 -4.49
N HIS A 180 11.47 20.23 -4.68
CA HIS A 180 10.26 20.20 -5.49
C HIS A 180 10.55 20.03 -6.98
N GLU A 181 11.65 20.61 -7.43
CA GLU A 181 12.14 20.50 -8.81
C GLU A 181 12.43 19.03 -9.17
N ALA A 182 13.11 18.29 -8.29
CA ALA A 182 13.39 16.87 -8.49
C ALA A 182 12.09 16.03 -8.52
N THR A 183 11.05 16.43 -7.77
CA THR A 183 9.72 15.81 -7.87
C THR A 183 9.12 16.06 -9.25
N ALA A 184 9.12 17.30 -9.72
CA ALA A 184 8.61 17.66 -11.04
C ALA A 184 9.38 16.94 -12.16
N ASP A 185 10.71 16.83 -12.03
CA ASP A 185 11.55 16.12 -12.99
C ASP A 185 11.19 14.63 -13.05
N MET A 186 11.00 13.94 -11.90
CA MET A 186 10.59 12.54 -11.88
C MET A 186 9.22 12.35 -12.56
N LEU A 187 8.24 13.21 -12.26
CA LEU A 187 6.90 13.13 -12.84
C LEU A 187 6.88 13.37 -14.35
N ASN A 188 7.90 14.05 -14.88
CA ASN A 188 8.09 14.32 -16.30
C ASN A 188 9.12 13.42 -17.00
N ALA A 189 9.70 12.44 -16.31
CA ALA A 189 10.79 11.58 -16.81
C ALA A 189 10.29 10.50 -17.79
N VAL A 190 9.46 10.90 -18.77
CA VAL A 190 8.93 10.02 -19.82
C VAL A 190 10.07 9.41 -20.64
N GLY A 191 10.04 8.10 -20.82
CA GLY A 191 11.10 7.33 -21.50
C GLY A 191 12.22 6.85 -20.57
N TYR A 192 12.34 7.40 -19.36
CA TYR A 192 13.30 6.97 -18.33
C TYR A 192 12.63 6.19 -17.19
N VAL A 193 11.54 6.72 -16.65
CA VAL A 193 10.74 6.10 -15.58
C VAL A 193 9.53 5.44 -16.23
N ASP A 194 9.36 4.13 -15.98
CA ASP A 194 8.29 3.33 -16.59
C ASP A 194 7.01 3.37 -15.74
N LEU A 195 7.15 3.60 -14.43
CA LEU A 195 6.05 3.64 -13.47
C LEU A 195 6.43 4.53 -12.29
N CYS A 196 5.50 5.35 -11.79
CA CYS A 196 5.65 6.12 -10.55
C CYS A 196 4.62 5.68 -9.51
N ILE A 197 5.04 5.49 -8.25
CA ILE A 197 4.18 5.12 -7.14
C ILE A 197 4.35 6.15 -6.01
N PRO A 198 3.35 7.00 -5.75
CA PRO A 198 3.38 7.92 -4.61
C PRO A 198 3.06 7.20 -3.29
N ARG A 199 3.77 7.57 -2.21
CA ARG A 199 3.61 7.05 -0.84
C ARG A 199 3.54 8.20 0.16
N GLY A 200 2.35 8.65 0.51
CA GLY A 200 2.16 9.77 1.42
C GLY A 200 0.70 10.07 1.70
N GLY A 201 0.42 11.28 2.16
CA GLY A 201 -0.95 11.73 2.39
C GLY A 201 -1.72 12.00 1.09
N LYS A 202 -3.05 12.09 1.19
CA LYS A 202 -3.98 12.33 0.07
C LYS A 202 -3.54 13.48 -0.84
N LYS A 203 -2.96 14.56 -0.27
CA LYS A 203 -2.48 15.71 -1.05
C LYS A 203 -1.34 15.35 -2.00
N LEU A 204 -0.35 14.57 -1.54
CA LEU A 204 0.75 14.11 -2.37
C LEU A 204 0.24 13.17 -3.47
N ILE A 205 -0.61 12.21 -3.12
CA ILE A 205 -1.15 11.23 -4.06
C ILE A 205 -1.94 11.92 -5.16
N SER A 206 -2.86 12.82 -4.81
CA SER A 206 -3.62 13.61 -5.78
C SER A 206 -2.71 14.48 -6.66
N PHE A 207 -1.72 15.15 -6.06
CA PHE A 207 -0.76 15.95 -6.82
C PHE A 207 -0.01 15.11 -7.86
N VAL A 208 0.51 13.94 -7.47
CA VAL A 208 1.22 13.04 -8.40
C VAL A 208 0.30 12.56 -9.51
N ARG A 209 -0.90 12.08 -9.17
CA ARG A 209 -1.90 11.63 -10.14
C ARG A 209 -2.24 12.71 -11.17
N ASP A 210 -2.46 13.94 -10.70
CA ASP A 210 -2.97 15.03 -11.55
C ASP A 210 -1.87 15.69 -12.40
N THR A 211 -0.58 15.53 -12.03
CA THR A 211 0.54 16.21 -12.69
C THR A 211 1.52 15.30 -13.42
N ALA A 212 1.54 14.00 -13.12
CA ALA A 212 2.49 13.08 -13.73
C ALA A 212 2.22 12.88 -15.23
N ARG A 213 3.29 12.85 -16.01
CA ARG A 213 3.29 12.42 -17.41
C ARG A 213 3.77 10.97 -17.58
N VAL A 214 4.45 10.44 -16.57
CA VAL A 214 4.75 9.00 -16.45
C VAL A 214 3.55 8.25 -15.93
N PRO A 215 3.36 6.95 -16.24
CA PRO A 215 2.30 6.13 -15.65
C PRO A 215 2.37 6.14 -14.13
N VAL A 216 1.21 6.18 -13.45
CA VAL A 216 1.12 6.20 -11.99
C VAL A 216 0.25 5.05 -11.50
N ILE A 217 0.70 4.36 -10.46
CA ILE A 217 -0.15 3.51 -9.63
C ILE A 217 -0.38 4.22 -8.30
N GLU A 218 -1.63 4.59 -8.05
CA GLU A 218 -2.02 5.27 -6.82
C GLU A 218 -2.12 4.30 -5.65
N THR A 219 -1.56 4.69 -4.50
CA THR A 219 -1.91 4.10 -3.22
C THR A 219 -2.98 4.98 -2.58
N GLY A 220 -4.23 4.58 -2.69
CA GLY A 220 -5.37 5.41 -2.27
C GLY A 220 -5.49 5.61 -0.77
N ALA A 221 -6.25 6.64 -0.36
CA ALA A 221 -6.75 6.75 1.01
C ALA A 221 -7.72 5.59 1.29
N GLY A 222 -7.75 5.12 2.53
CA GLY A 222 -8.62 4.03 2.95
C GLY A 222 -9.86 4.54 3.68
N VAL A 223 -10.95 4.90 2.98
CA VAL A 223 -12.27 5.06 3.61
C VAL A 223 -12.94 3.69 3.61
N VAL A 224 -12.96 3.05 4.78
CA VAL A 224 -13.23 1.62 4.96
C VAL A 224 -14.55 1.39 5.70
N HIS A 225 -15.37 0.45 5.20
CA HIS A 225 -16.66 0.14 5.81
C HIS A 225 -16.74 -1.32 6.29
N ALA A 226 -17.53 -1.52 7.34
CA ALA A 226 -18.05 -2.83 7.73
C ALA A 226 -19.57 -2.77 7.80
N TYR A 227 -20.24 -3.63 7.07
CA TYR A 227 -21.70 -3.77 7.12
C TYR A 227 -22.09 -4.92 8.05
N PHE A 228 -22.82 -4.58 9.12
CA PHE A 228 -23.45 -5.57 10.01
C PHE A 228 -24.87 -5.83 9.53
N ASP A 229 -25.05 -6.99 8.91
CA ASP A 229 -26.29 -7.40 8.28
C ASP A 229 -27.34 -7.85 9.29
N LYS A 230 -28.61 -7.97 8.83
CA LYS A 230 -29.73 -8.50 9.62
C LYS A 230 -29.46 -9.89 10.22
N ASP A 231 -28.72 -10.73 9.51
CA ASP A 231 -28.33 -12.09 9.90
C ASP A 231 -26.89 -12.17 10.46
N GLY A 232 -26.34 -11.04 10.91
CA GLY A 232 -25.00 -10.97 11.53
C GLY A 232 -24.98 -11.61 12.92
N ASP A 233 -23.94 -12.41 13.22
CA ASP A 233 -23.69 -12.92 14.57
C ASP A 233 -23.10 -11.80 15.44
N LEU A 234 -23.69 -11.57 16.61
CA LEU A 234 -23.35 -10.45 17.49
C LEU A 234 -21.94 -10.56 18.06
N ASP A 235 -21.54 -11.72 18.55
CA ASP A 235 -20.24 -11.92 19.20
C ASP A 235 -19.11 -11.87 18.16
N MET A 236 -19.32 -12.44 16.99
CA MET A 236 -18.39 -12.33 15.86
C MET A 236 -18.30 -10.88 15.38
N GLY A 237 -19.42 -10.20 15.20
CA GLY A 237 -19.47 -8.80 14.79
C GLY A 237 -18.71 -7.88 15.75
N ARG A 238 -18.95 -8.01 17.05
CA ARG A 238 -18.22 -7.27 18.08
C ARG A 238 -16.70 -7.42 17.95
N ARG A 239 -16.21 -8.66 17.81
CA ARG A 239 -14.77 -8.93 17.66
C ARG A 239 -14.20 -8.33 16.37
N ILE A 240 -14.89 -8.50 15.24
CA ILE A 240 -14.45 -7.98 13.94
C ILE A 240 -14.39 -6.46 13.95
N ILE A 241 -15.47 -5.80 14.35
CA ILE A 241 -15.61 -4.34 14.34
C ILE A 241 -14.60 -3.70 15.31
N THR A 242 -14.48 -4.26 16.54
CA THR A 242 -13.48 -3.78 17.50
C THR A 242 -12.06 -3.94 16.99
N ASN A 243 -11.70 -5.08 16.40
CA ASN A 243 -10.38 -5.31 15.84
C ASN A 243 -10.11 -4.35 14.66
N ALA A 244 -11.04 -4.25 13.71
CA ALA A 244 -10.90 -3.39 12.54
C ALA A 244 -10.69 -1.91 12.93
N LYS A 245 -11.35 -1.43 13.99
CA LYS A 245 -11.22 -0.03 14.45
C LYS A 245 -10.04 0.20 15.38
N THR A 246 -9.76 -0.70 16.33
CA THR A 246 -8.91 -0.36 17.49
C THR A 246 -7.55 -1.03 17.50
N ARG A 247 -7.24 -1.97 16.60
CA ARG A 247 -5.93 -2.64 16.52
C ARG A 247 -4.82 -1.62 16.22
N ARG A 248 -5.03 -0.79 15.21
CA ARG A 248 -4.14 0.31 14.82
C ARG A 248 -4.95 1.31 14.02
N VAL A 249 -5.18 2.51 14.55
CA VAL A 249 -6.05 3.52 13.90
C VAL A 249 -5.36 4.28 12.77
N SER A 250 -4.01 4.36 12.79
CA SER A 250 -3.22 5.18 11.87
C SER A 250 -2.84 4.46 10.56
N VAL A 251 -3.63 3.47 10.13
CA VAL A 251 -3.43 2.68 8.89
C VAL A 251 -4.67 2.74 8.01
N CYS A 252 -4.47 2.64 6.69
CA CYS A 252 -5.52 2.79 5.68
C CYS A 252 -6.57 1.67 5.65
N ASN A 253 -6.33 0.54 6.34
CA ASN A 253 -7.27 -0.57 6.46
C ASN A 253 -8.10 -0.52 7.76
N ALA A 254 -7.92 0.54 8.59
CA ALA A 254 -8.71 0.73 9.80
C ALA A 254 -10.16 1.10 9.44
N LEU A 255 -11.12 0.59 10.22
CA LEU A 255 -12.54 0.86 10.00
C LEU A 255 -12.86 2.34 10.20
N ASP A 256 -13.49 2.97 9.21
CA ASP A 256 -13.96 4.35 9.32
C ASP A 256 -15.48 4.44 9.52
N THR A 257 -16.25 3.55 8.91
CA THR A 257 -17.71 3.56 9.06
C THR A 257 -18.28 2.16 9.29
N LEU A 258 -19.03 2.02 10.37
CA LEU A 258 -19.91 0.87 10.59
C LEU A 258 -21.27 1.17 9.93
N VAL A 259 -21.66 0.37 8.96
CA VAL A 259 -23.01 0.37 8.41
C VAL A 259 -23.79 -0.73 9.11
N ILE A 260 -24.99 -0.44 9.65
CA ILE A 260 -25.78 -1.40 10.40
C ILE A 260 -27.21 -1.52 9.86
N HIS A 261 -27.69 -2.75 9.70
CA HIS A 261 -29.10 -2.98 9.34
C HIS A 261 -30.03 -2.52 10.47
N SER A 262 -31.11 -1.81 10.14
CA SER A 262 -32.01 -1.19 11.12
C SER A 262 -32.64 -2.15 12.11
N SER A 263 -32.91 -3.40 11.69
CA SER A 263 -33.42 -4.45 12.59
C SER A 263 -32.43 -4.87 13.70
N ARG A 264 -31.16 -4.47 13.58
CA ARG A 264 -30.08 -4.82 14.51
C ARG A 264 -29.61 -3.62 15.37
N LEU A 265 -30.34 -2.51 15.36
CA LEU A 265 -30.02 -1.33 16.18
C LEU A 265 -30.01 -1.63 17.68
N ALA A 266 -30.81 -2.60 18.14
CA ALA A 266 -30.78 -3.06 19.54
C ALA A 266 -29.44 -3.69 19.94
N ASP A 267 -28.68 -4.25 18.99
CA ASP A 267 -27.37 -4.89 19.22
C ASP A 267 -26.22 -3.87 19.17
N LEU A 268 -26.45 -2.69 18.60
CA LEU A 268 -25.40 -1.68 18.36
C LEU A 268 -24.62 -1.30 19.64
N PRO A 269 -25.25 -1.11 20.82
CA PRO A 269 -24.50 -0.84 22.06
C PRO A 269 -23.51 -1.96 22.41
N ALA A 270 -23.89 -3.23 22.18
CA ALA A 270 -23.02 -4.38 22.44
C ALA A 270 -21.89 -4.50 21.42
N LEU A 271 -22.16 -4.20 20.13
CA LEU A 271 -21.16 -4.21 19.07
C LEU A 271 -20.00 -3.23 19.31
N VAL A 272 -20.29 -2.07 19.89
CA VAL A 272 -19.28 -1.02 20.11
C VAL A 272 -18.78 -0.89 21.56
N ALA A 273 -19.24 -1.77 22.45
CA ALA A 273 -18.97 -1.66 23.89
C ALA A 273 -17.47 -1.57 24.22
N ASP A 274 -16.63 -2.39 23.57
CA ASP A 274 -15.18 -2.42 23.82
C ASP A 274 -14.45 -1.16 23.36
N MET A 275 -15.08 -0.36 22.52
CA MET A 275 -14.49 0.88 21.97
C MET A 275 -14.51 2.03 22.98
N ALA A 276 -15.43 2.02 23.95
CA ALA A 276 -15.51 3.03 24.98
C ALA A 276 -14.21 3.11 25.81
N GLY A 277 -13.59 1.96 26.12
CA GLY A 277 -12.30 1.88 26.82
C GLY A 277 -11.10 2.46 26.02
N LYS A 278 -11.27 2.62 24.72
CA LYS A 278 -10.30 3.27 23.82
C LYS A 278 -10.67 4.71 23.46
N HIS A 279 -11.71 5.25 24.06
CA HIS A 279 -12.26 6.58 23.84
C HIS A 279 -12.60 6.84 22.36
N VAL A 280 -13.16 5.85 21.66
CA VAL A 280 -13.53 6.03 20.24
C VAL A 280 -14.73 6.98 20.17
N GLU A 281 -14.56 8.12 19.48
CA GLU A 281 -15.68 9.02 19.16
C GLU A 281 -16.52 8.41 18.04
N ILE A 282 -17.83 8.31 18.24
CA ILE A 282 -18.78 7.78 17.26
C ILE A 282 -19.66 8.89 16.73
N PHE A 283 -19.60 9.11 15.42
CA PHE A 283 -20.45 10.04 14.68
C PHE A 283 -21.59 9.26 14.04
N ALA A 284 -22.80 9.35 14.57
CA ALA A 284 -23.89 8.48 14.18
C ALA A 284 -25.06 9.25 13.55
N ASP A 285 -25.72 8.62 12.58
CA ASP A 285 -27.02 9.12 12.12
C ASP A 285 -28.04 9.08 13.26
N ARG A 286 -29.17 9.77 13.08
CA ARG A 286 -30.19 9.94 14.12
C ARG A 286 -30.68 8.60 14.71
N ARG A 287 -30.84 7.53 13.88
CA ARG A 287 -31.33 6.22 14.35
C ARG A 287 -30.28 5.52 15.21
N ALA A 288 -29.04 5.51 14.76
CA ALA A 288 -27.94 4.91 15.49
C ALA A 288 -27.58 5.71 16.76
N ALA A 289 -27.64 7.05 16.70
CA ALA A 289 -27.42 7.90 17.90
C ALA A 289 -28.45 7.62 19.00
N ALA A 290 -29.72 7.44 18.63
CA ALA A 290 -30.77 7.08 19.59
C ALA A 290 -30.51 5.72 20.26
N ALA A 291 -29.97 4.74 19.53
CA ALA A 291 -29.59 3.43 20.07
C ALA A 291 -28.34 3.53 20.98
N LEU A 292 -27.44 4.48 20.71
CA LEU A 292 -26.17 4.70 21.43
C LEU A 292 -26.25 5.81 22.49
N LYS A 293 -27.44 6.23 22.93
CA LYS A 293 -27.63 7.37 23.87
C LYS A 293 -26.78 7.28 25.15
N ASP A 294 -26.45 6.08 25.60
CA ASP A 294 -25.66 5.83 26.80
C ASP A 294 -24.15 5.61 26.51
N TYR A 295 -23.72 5.68 25.23
CA TYR A 295 -22.32 5.59 24.85
C TYR A 295 -21.61 6.92 25.12
N PRO A 296 -20.48 6.94 25.90
CA PRO A 296 -19.92 8.18 26.45
C PRO A 296 -19.36 9.17 25.41
N TYR A 297 -19.02 8.70 24.19
CA TYR A 297 -18.38 9.51 23.15
C TYR A 297 -19.21 9.56 21.87
N ILE A 298 -20.55 9.56 22.02
CA ILE A 298 -21.50 9.66 20.89
C ILE A 298 -21.68 11.13 20.43
N LYS A 299 -21.76 11.34 19.13
CA LYS A 299 -22.18 12.58 18.50
C LYS A 299 -23.21 12.27 17.44
N GLU A 300 -24.41 12.83 17.56
CA GLU A 300 -25.44 12.77 16.53
C GLU A 300 -25.07 13.70 15.38
N LEU A 301 -25.07 13.15 14.14
CA LEU A 301 -24.80 13.91 12.93
C LEU A 301 -26.05 14.68 12.48
N LYS A 302 -25.84 15.92 12.05
CA LYS A 302 -26.81 16.65 11.28
C LYS A 302 -26.75 16.20 9.81
N ALA A 303 -27.84 16.38 9.08
CA ALA A 303 -27.93 15.91 7.70
C ALA A 303 -26.86 16.56 6.78
N ASP A 304 -26.43 17.77 7.04
CA ASP A 304 -25.41 18.51 6.29
C ASP A 304 -23.97 18.09 6.67
N GLU A 305 -23.79 17.34 7.74
CA GLU A 305 -22.49 16.83 8.19
C GLU A 305 -22.20 15.40 7.67
N GLU A 306 -23.25 14.63 7.29
CA GLU A 306 -23.14 13.21 6.90
C GLU A 306 -22.13 13.00 5.77
N ASP A 307 -22.21 13.77 4.70
CA ASP A 307 -21.33 13.61 3.53
C ASP A 307 -19.85 13.83 3.88
N SER A 308 -19.56 14.80 4.74
CA SER A 308 -18.20 15.07 5.20
C SER A 308 -17.65 13.96 6.09
N VAL A 309 -18.47 13.48 7.03
CA VAL A 309 -18.06 12.45 8.00
C VAL A 309 -17.85 11.11 7.32
N PHE A 310 -18.82 10.65 6.50
CA PHE A 310 -18.73 9.34 5.84
C PHE A 310 -17.70 9.27 4.71
N SER A 311 -17.22 10.42 4.19
CA SER A 311 -16.10 10.49 3.22
C SER A 311 -14.72 10.63 3.87
N THR A 312 -14.64 10.56 5.21
CA THR A 312 -13.41 10.84 5.95
C THR A 312 -12.67 9.55 6.30
N GLU A 313 -11.40 9.46 5.90
CA GLU A 313 -10.42 8.55 6.48
C GLU A 313 -9.94 9.16 7.79
N PHE A 314 -10.42 8.66 8.92
CA PHE A 314 -10.20 9.31 10.23
C PHE A 314 -8.76 9.21 10.73
N MET A 315 -8.08 8.10 10.50
CA MET A 315 -6.72 7.84 11.00
C MET A 315 -6.58 8.07 12.52
N ASP A 316 -7.69 7.94 13.27
CA ASP A 316 -7.82 8.28 14.68
C ASP A 316 -8.87 7.36 15.34
N TYR A 317 -9.01 7.44 16.65
CA TYR A 317 -10.08 6.79 17.43
C TYR A 317 -11.44 7.49 17.17
N LYS A 318 -11.84 7.54 15.93
CA LYS A 318 -13.10 8.13 15.43
C LYS A 318 -13.71 7.22 14.39
N MET A 319 -15.04 7.12 14.36
CA MET A 319 -15.75 6.37 13.32
C MET A 319 -17.16 6.90 13.10
N GLY A 320 -17.65 6.70 11.87
CA GLY A 320 -19.05 6.89 11.52
C GLY A 320 -19.91 5.66 11.85
N VAL A 321 -21.21 5.87 12.11
CA VAL A 321 -22.22 4.80 12.15
C VAL A 321 -23.41 5.21 11.30
N LYS A 322 -23.72 4.42 10.29
CA LYS A 322 -24.85 4.61 9.36
C LYS A 322 -25.86 3.49 9.49
N THR A 323 -27.13 3.83 9.63
CA THR A 323 -28.25 2.87 9.63
C THR A 323 -28.84 2.74 8.24
N VAL A 324 -29.07 1.51 7.79
CA VAL A 324 -29.71 1.19 6.50
C VAL A 324 -30.83 0.17 6.68
N ASP A 325 -31.76 0.10 5.73
CA ASP A 325 -32.92 -0.81 5.81
C ASP A 325 -32.77 -2.04 4.89
N SER A 326 -31.67 -2.11 4.12
CA SER A 326 -31.38 -3.25 3.24
C SER A 326 -29.89 -3.35 2.91
N LEU A 327 -29.46 -4.51 2.39
CA LEU A 327 -28.14 -4.73 1.83
C LEU A 327 -27.84 -3.78 0.66
N ASP A 328 -28.84 -3.53 -0.21
CA ASP A 328 -28.68 -2.62 -1.36
C ASP A 328 -28.43 -1.17 -0.91
N GLU A 329 -29.07 -0.72 0.17
CA GLU A 329 -28.78 0.59 0.75
C GLU A 329 -27.35 0.64 1.35
N ALA A 330 -26.89 -0.45 1.97
CA ALA A 330 -25.50 -0.55 2.47
C ALA A 330 -24.51 -0.45 1.31
N LEU A 331 -24.73 -1.19 0.23
CA LEU A 331 -23.90 -1.15 -0.98
C LEU A 331 -23.92 0.23 -1.65
N ALA A 332 -25.10 0.89 -1.70
CA ALA A 332 -25.21 2.26 -2.22
C ALA A 332 -24.43 3.27 -1.37
N HIS A 333 -24.48 3.15 -0.04
CA HIS A 333 -23.67 3.96 0.88
C HIS A 333 -22.19 3.75 0.65
N ILE A 334 -21.74 2.51 0.59
CA ILE A 334 -20.34 2.14 0.34
C ILE A 334 -19.87 2.67 -1.02
N ALA A 335 -20.68 2.51 -2.07
CA ALA A 335 -20.34 3.01 -3.41
C ALA A 335 -20.22 4.54 -3.46
N ARG A 336 -20.96 5.27 -2.62
CA ARG A 336 -20.90 6.73 -2.53
C ARG A 336 -19.71 7.25 -1.77
N PHE A 337 -19.37 6.63 -0.66
CA PHE A 337 -18.42 7.18 0.32
C PHE A 337 -17.10 6.41 0.41
N GLY A 338 -17.09 5.13 0.01
CA GLY A 338 -15.91 4.27 0.03
C GLY A 338 -14.82 4.73 -0.93
N SER A 339 -13.59 4.43 -0.57
CA SER A 339 -12.43 4.71 -1.42
C SER A 339 -12.09 3.56 -2.37
N GLY A 340 -12.82 2.44 -2.32
CA GLY A 340 -12.49 1.22 -3.04
C GLY A 340 -11.31 0.45 -2.45
N HIS A 341 -10.95 0.70 -1.17
CA HIS A 341 -9.84 0.04 -0.51
C HIS A 341 -10.24 -1.32 0.08
N SER A 342 -11.04 -1.33 1.12
CA SER A 342 -11.44 -2.56 1.83
C SER A 342 -12.84 -2.41 2.37
N GLU A 343 -13.67 -3.42 2.12
CA GLU A 343 -15.06 -3.46 2.57
C GLU A 343 -15.35 -4.81 3.22
N CYS A 344 -16.22 -4.84 4.23
CA CYS A 344 -16.58 -6.06 4.94
C CYS A 344 -18.09 -6.19 5.09
N ILE A 345 -18.60 -7.41 4.95
CA ILE A 345 -19.94 -7.80 5.41
C ILE A 345 -19.81 -8.81 6.56
N ILE A 346 -20.65 -8.65 7.58
CA ILE A 346 -20.78 -9.57 8.71
C ILE A 346 -22.20 -10.15 8.67
N THR A 347 -22.30 -11.42 8.24
CA THR A 347 -23.58 -12.11 8.05
C THR A 347 -23.43 -13.63 8.12
N ALA A 348 -24.47 -14.33 8.56
CA ALA A 348 -24.60 -15.79 8.45
C ALA A 348 -25.26 -16.21 7.11
N ASP A 349 -25.87 -15.27 6.38
CA ASP A 349 -26.49 -15.53 5.09
C ASP A 349 -25.43 -15.53 3.98
N ALA A 350 -25.18 -16.71 3.41
CA ALA A 350 -24.18 -16.89 2.34
C ALA A 350 -24.59 -16.19 1.03
N ASP A 351 -25.87 -16.11 0.72
CA ASP A 351 -26.34 -15.44 -0.50
C ASP A 351 -26.14 -13.91 -0.40
N ALA A 352 -26.44 -13.34 0.77
CA ALA A 352 -26.13 -11.95 1.06
C ALA A 352 -24.63 -11.66 1.00
N ALA A 353 -23.80 -12.55 1.55
CA ALA A 353 -22.34 -12.40 1.50
C ALA A 353 -21.81 -12.44 0.06
N HIS A 354 -22.23 -13.41 -0.74
CA HIS A 354 -21.83 -13.52 -2.16
C HIS A 354 -22.29 -12.32 -2.97
N HIS A 355 -23.54 -11.85 -2.75
CA HIS A 355 -24.03 -10.65 -3.41
C HIS A 355 -23.21 -9.42 -3.05
N PHE A 356 -22.89 -9.24 -1.75
CA PHE A 356 -22.00 -8.17 -1.29
C PHE A 356 -20.63 -8.24 -1.97
N GLN A 357 -19.99 -9.41 -1.99
CA GLN A 357 -18.68 -9.60 -2.61
C GLN A 357 -18.70 -9.36 -4.12
N GLN A 358 -19.81 -9.63 -4.79
CA GLN A 358 -19.95 -9.41 -6.23
C GLN A 358 -20.17 -7.92 -6.58
N VAL A 359 -20.89 -7.18 -5.72
CA VAL A 359 -21.30 -5.79 -6.02
C VAL A 359 -20.35 -4.75 -5.43
N ALA A 360 -19.77 -5.01 -4.25
CA ALA A 360 -18.85 -4.06 -3.62
C ALA A 360 -17.58 -3.88 -4.46
N ASP A 361 -17.38 -2.67 -4.99
CA ASP A 361 -16.26 -2.35 -5.87
C ASP A 361 -15.04 -1.87 -5.05
N ALA A 362 -14.41 -2.80 -4.36
CA ALA A 362 -13.21 -2.55 -3.57
C ALA A 362 -12.06 -3.50 -3.94
N ALA A 363 -10.84 -3.12 -3.56
CA ALA A 363 -9.66 -3.95 -3.77
C ALA A 363 -9.71 -5.25 -2.95
N CYS A 364 -10.25 -5.16 -1.72
CA CYS A 364 -10.41 -6.30 -0.83
C CYS A 364 -11.83 -6.32 -0.26
N VAL A 365 -12.55 -7.42 -0.45
CA VAL A 365 -13.94 -7.58 0.02
C VAL A 365 -14.02 -8.79 0.93
N TYR A 366 -14.33 -8.53 2.20
CA TYR A 366 -14.32 -9.51 3.27
C TYR A 366 -15.72 -10.01 3.62
N TRP A 367 -15.80 -11.28 3.93
CA TRP A 367 -16.94 -11.90 4.58
C TRP A 367 -16.50 -12.45 5.94
N ASN A 368 -17.09 -11.93 7.02
CA ASN A 368 -16.83 -12.35 8.39
C ASN A 368 -15.36 -12.29 8.83
N ALA A 369 -14.62 -11.30 8.31
CA ALA A 369 -13.24 -11.04 8.72
C ALA A 369 -12.96 -9.52 8.73
N PRO A 370 -12.12 -9.03 9.66
CA PRO A 370 -11.83 -7.60 9.74
C PRO A 370 -10.97 -7.12 8.56
N THR A 371 -11.24 -5.90 8.11
CA THR A 371 -10.48 -5.21 7.06
C THR A 371 -9.02 -4.99 7.40
N SER A 372 -8.66 -5.12 8.69
CA SER A 372 -7.28 -5.05 9.19
C SER A 372 -6.34 -6.13 8.60
N PHE A 373 -6.86 -7.13 7.91
CA PHE A 373 -6.08 -8.11 7.14
C PHE A 373 -5.63 -7.61 5.77
N THR A 374 -6.09 -6.46 5.28
CA THR A 374 -5.58 -5.87 4.04
C THR A 374 -4.16 -5.33 4.27
N ASP A 375 -3.19 -6.21 4.15
CA ASP A 375 -1.78 -5.98 4.45
C ASP A 375 -0.95 -7.03 3.71
N GLY A 376 0.16 -6.64 3.09
CA GLY A 376 0.98 -7.53 2.28
C GLY A 376 1.56 -8.71 3.07
N ALA A 377 1.96 -8.50 4.33
CA ALA A 377 2.46 -9.57 5.18
C ALA A 377 1.35 -10.56 5.55
N GLN A 378 0.12 -10.06 5.83
CA GLN A 378 -1.03 -10.90 6.12
C GLN A 378 -1.50 -11.70 4.90
N PHE A 379 -1.29 -11.17 3.69
CA PHE A 379 -1.59 -11.87 2.43
C PHE A 379 -0.48 -12.85 2.00
N GLY A 380 0.61 -12.94 2.78
CA GLY A 380 1.75 -13.79 2.44
C GLY A 380 2.67 -13.22 1.36
N LEU A 381 2.53 -11.93 1.02
CA LEU A 381 3.36 -11.26 0.02
C LEU A 381 4.73 -10.81 0.56
N GLY A 382 4.97 -11.00 1.85
CA GLY A 382 6.21 -10.67 2.54
C GLY A 382 6.33 -9.19 2.91
N ALA A 383 6.42 -8.34 1.92
CA ALA A 383 6.38 -6.88 2.06
C ALA A 383 5.46 -6.29 0.99
N GLU A 384 5.10 -5.01 1.14
CA GLU A 384 4.30 -4.30 0.16
C GLU A 384 4.84 -2.89 -0.11
N ILE A 385 4.73 -2.45 -1.36
CA ILE A 385 4.99 -1.04 -1.71
C ILE A 385 3.81 -0.16 -1.31
N GLY A 386 2.61 -0.72 -1.22
CA GLY A 386 1.38 -0.06 -0.84
C GLY A 386 0.16 -0.80 -1.29
N ILE A 387 -1.01 -0.23 -1.00
CA ILE A 387 -2.30 -0.81 -1.37
C ILE A 387 -2.94 0.09 -2.42
N SER A 388 -3.10 -0.44 -3.64
CA SER A 388 -3.72 0.29 -4.73
C SER A 388 -5.23 0.12 -4.74
N THR A 389 -5.96 1.21 -4.95
CA THR A 389 -7.42 1.21 -5.10
C THR A 389 -7.87 1.39 -6.54
N GLN A 390 -6.94 1.69 -7.46
CA GLN A 390 -7.27 1.92 -8.86
C GLN A 390 -7.59 0.62 -9.62
N LYS A 391 -8.37 0.75 -10.72
CA LYS A 391 -8.77 -0.40 -11.54
C LYS A 391 -7.77 -0.72 -12.65
N LEU A 392 -7.00 0.27 -13.06
CA LEU A 392 -6.00 0.10 -14.12
C LEU A 392 -4.64 -0.25 -13.50
N GLY A 393 -4.16 -1.45 -13.76
CA GLY A 393 -2.96 -1.99 -13.13
C GLY A 393 -3.28 -2.87 -11.90
N PRO A 394 -2.33 -3.07 -10.99
CA PRO A 394 -2.55 -3.85 -9.78
C PRO A 394 -3.55 -3.17 -8.84
N ARG A 395 -4.34 -3.98 -8.14
CA ARG A 395 -5.34 -3.54 -7.18
C ARG A 395 -5.21 -4.35 -5.89
N GLY A 396 -5.19 -3.69 -4.74
CA GLY A 396 -4.92 -4.31 -3.44
C GLY A 396 -3.46 -4.13 -2.99
N PRO A 397 -3.00 -4.90 -2.00
CA PRO A 397 -1.62 -4.91 -1.55
C PRO A 397 -0.67 -5.27 -2.70
N MET A 398 0.36 -4.45 -2.91
CA MET A 398 1.30 -4.62 -4.02
C MET A 398 2.62 -5.22 -3.52
N GLY A 399 2.78 -6.53 -3.70
CA GLY A 399 4.03 -7.25 -3.47
C GLY A 399 4.88 -7.37 -4.73
N LEU A 400 5.58 -8.50 -4.87
CA LEU A 400 6.51 -8.74 -5.97
C LEU A 400 5.83 -8.87 -7.34
N GLU A 401 4.69 -9.58 -7.40
CA GLU A 401 3.99 -9.84 -8.66
C GLU A 401 3.37 -8.56 -9.24
N GLU A 402 2.81 -7.69 -8.37
CA GLU A 402 2.10 -6.48 -8.73
C GLU A 402 3.02 -5.41 -9.34
N ILE A 403 4.33 -5.52 -9.14
CA ILE A 403 5.34 -4.64 -9.76
C ILE A 403 6.05 -5.30 -10.94
N THR A 404 5.36 -6.26 -11.59
CA THR A 404 5.76 -6.88 -12.86
C THR A 404 4.74 -6.61 -13.95
N THR A 405 5.17 -6.76 -15.19
CA THR A 405 4.31 -6.76 -16.38
C THR A 405 4.58 -8.04 -17.18
N TYR A 406 4.18 -8.08 -18.42
CA TYR A 406 4.41 -9.26 -19.27
C TYR A 406 4.91 -8.89 -20.65
N LYS A 407 5.57 -9.87 -21.29
CA LYS A 407 5.84 -9.86 -22.74
C LYS A 407 5.42 -11.17 -23.39
N TRP A 408 5.24 -11.14 -24.70
CA TRP A 408 4.99 -12.32 -25.48
C TRP A 408 6.31 -12.85 -26.07
N LEU A 409 6.59 -14.14 -25.84
CA LEU A 409 7.60 -14.89 -26.55
C LEU A 409 6.87 -15.66 -27.66
N ILE A 410 7.33 -15.47 -28.91
CA ILE A 410 6.70 -16.07 -30.08
C ILE A 410 7.77 -16.87 -30.79
N GLU A 411 7.57 -18.18 -30.88
CA GLU A 411 8.49 -19.12 -31.53
C GLU A 411 7.84 -19.70 -32.79
N GLY A 412 8.56 -19.61 -33.89
CA GLY A 412 8.10 -20.09 -35.20
C GLY A 412 9.18 -20.84 -35.92
N GLU A 413 8.79 -21.45 -37.07
CA GLU A 413 9.63 -22.26 -37.98
C GLU A 413 9.57 -21.66 -39.40
N GLY A 414 9.48 -20.33 -39.54
CA GLY A 414 9.44 -19.68 -40.84
C GLY A 414 8.03 -19.35 -41.35
N GLN A 415 7.00 -19.44 -40.52
CA GLN A 415 5.63 -19.04 -40.89
C GLN A 415 5.59 -17.56 -41.31
N VAL A 416 4.86 -17.28 -42.40
CA VAL A 416 4.60 -15.93 -42.89
C VAL A 416 3.11 -15.63 -42.84
N ARG A 417 2.77 -14.36 -42.73
CA ARG A 417 1.39 -13.87 -42.81
C ARG A 417 1.07 -13.52 -44.26
N ASN A 418 0.06 -14.19 -44.83
CA ASN A 418 -0.50 -13.83 -46.14
C ASN A 418 -1.36 -12.57 -46.06
#